data_06a263dc3829a44ffa7dc0cb7b4f97b6
#
_entry.id   06a263dc3829a44ffa7dc0cb7b4f97b6
#
_cell.length_a   1.000
_cell.length_b   1.000
_cell.length_c   1.000
_cell.angle_alpha   90.00
_cell.angle_beta   90.00
_cell.angle_gamma   90.00
#
_symmetry.space_group_name_H-M   'P 1'
#
loop_
_entity.id
_entity.type
_entity.pdbx_description
1 polymer ?
#
loop_
_entity_poly.entity_id
_entity_poly.type
_entity_poly.pdbx_seq_one_letter_code
_entity_poly.pdbx_strand_id
1 'polypeptide(L)'
;MLQPKLCQRVQFCHRTKRKILTLSFIFRMKNIRKILEDATNGICYDSYRYCADEELKVPTINYEETQTFTLLKDRYGETDTSLKQTKDLTKKAKQLSDSEPLFKYFLDGSRRTYKVDDIEINKRIFPIMAGQIGVACCERKNPNNFKCKELESNLVLSLPVEANPETRNTELFFNNLKEKINNTPRVQKIGLKFSNILSYSSKANVDSEELKYEHLGIAAIQDEMVDSEKKIVANLTAKNLLNEDIYLLKDGSLQYKPMKTGEYKELSKIKNNYRCVIGVSKLFNPEFSKDRSGKSNAALLAKLPLYHRTPAYMFQHEREKWSYLGDYKYSVWYVRIRDAKHTESPFAGIVKIEKILITENENENGLESDLIDVITANIINERNPVCYGKDSRWANHLYPVYLTELFLKSKYLSDIHFLNLF
;
A
#
# COMPACT_ATOMS: atom_id res chain seq x y z
N MET A 1 -42.58 46.52 -20.08
CA MET A 1 -43.00 46.74 -21.48
C MET A 1 -42.15 45.83 -22.38
N LEU A 2 -42.87 44.99 -23.13
CA LEU A 2 -42.51 44.34 -24.39
C LEU A 2 -41.45 43.24 -24.45
N GLN A 3 -41.91 42.02 -24.37
CA GLN A 3 -41.58 40.89 -25.25
C GLN A 3 -42.01 41.21 -26.69
N PRO A 4 -41.80 40.42 -27.75
CA PRO A 4 -41.33 39.04 -27.91
C PRO A 4 -40.64 38.69 -29.25
N LYS A 5 -40.31 37.37 -29.37
CA LYS A 5 -40.33 36.49 -30.58
C LYS A 5 -39.23 36.63 -31.64
N LEU A 6 -38.54 35.54 -31.96
CA LEU A 6 -38.90 34.73 -33.14
C LEU A 6 -38.22 33.35 -33.17
N CYS A 7 -39.10 32.39 -33.22
CA CYS A 7 -38.82 31.02 -33.59
C CYS A 7 -38.69 30.92 -35.11
N GLN A 8 -37.64 30.35 -35.69
CA GLN A 8 -37.67 29.91 -37.07
C GLN A 8 -37.29 28.44 -37.18
N ARG A 9 -38.31 27.69 -37.58
CA ARG A 9 -38.26 26.33 -38.12
C ARG A 9 -37.33 26.28 -39.33
N VAL A 10 -36.47 25.31 -39.39
CA VAL A 10 -35.87 24.82 -40.63
C VAL A 10 -36.55 23.51 -41.01
N GLN A 11 -37.21 23.57 -42.14
CA GLN A 11 -37.94 22.48 -42.78
C GLN A 11 -36.98 21.41 -43.31
N PHE A 12 -37.40 20.19 -43.12
CA PHE A 12 -36.87 18.99 -43.81
C PHE A 12 -37.01 19.15 -45.34
N CYS A 13 -35.90 18.88 -46.03
CA CYS A 13 -35.94 18.55 -47.44
C CYS A 13 -35.65 17.05 -47.63
N HIS A 14 -36.60 16.39 -48.21
CA HIS A 14 -36.63 14.96 -48.51
C HIS A 14 -35.84 14.62 -49.77
N ARG A 15 -35.25 13.44 -49.76
CA ARG A 15 -34.90 12.52 -50.86
C ARG A 15 -33.58 12.68 -51.58
N THR A 16 -32.65 11.84 -51.20
CA THR A 16 -32.08 10.91 -52.21
C THR A 16 -31.70 9.60 -51.49
N LYS A 17 -32.37 8.53 -51.88
CA LYS A 17 -32.02 7.14 -51.53
C LYS A 17 -30.68 6.79 -52.18
N ARG A 18 -29.59 7.00 -51.51
CA ARG A 18 -28.38 6.24 -51.73
C ARG A 18 -28.40 5.05 -50.75
N LYS A 19 -28.54 3.84 -51.26
CA LYS A 19 -28.19 2.63 -50.58
C LYS A 19 -26.71 2.76 -50.21
N ILE A 20 -26.43 3.31 -49.07
CA ILE A 20 -25.18 3.06 -48.35
C ILE A 20 -25.34 1.64 -47.82
N LEU A 21 -24.79 0.68 -48.54
CA LEU A 21 -24.35 -0.58 -47.99
C LEU A 21 -23.35 -0.16 -46.88
N THR A 22 -23.88 0.16 -45.72
CA THR A 22 -23.13 0.13 -44.48
C THR A 22 -22.69 -1.34 -44.31
N LEU A 23 -21.56 -1.66 -44.89
CA LEU A 23 -20.70 -2.71 -44.40
C LEU A 23 -20.42 -2.33 -42.95
N SER A 24 -21.36 -2.71 -42.07
CA SER A 24 -21.11 -2.83 -40.66
C SER A 24 -20.21 -4.01 -40.39
N PHE A 25 -19.00 -3.98 -40.98
CA PHE A 25 -17.85 -4.59 -40.38
C PHE A 25 -17.52 -3.69 -39.15
N ILE A 26 -18.46 -3.64 -38.20
CA ILE A 26 -18.09 -3.44 -36.83
C ILE A 26 -17.26 -4.69 -36.49
N PHE A 27 -15.96 -4.60 -36.76
CA PHE A 27 -15.00 -5.35 -35.98
C PHE A 27 -15.42 -5.07 -34.53
N ARG A 28 -16.21 -5.96 -33.96
CA ARG A 28 -16.47 -5.99 -32.53
C ARG A 28 -15.10 -6.17 -31.91
N MET A 29 -14.42 -5.05 -31.64
CA MET A 29 -13.16 -5.07 -30.93
C MET A 29 -13.44 -5.85 -29.68
N LYS A 30 -12.85 -7.04 -29.54
CA LYS A 30 -12.99 -7.86 -28.33
C LYS A 30 -12.54 -6.99 -27.17
N ASN A 31 -13.47 -6.60 -26.32
CA ASN A 31 -13.14 -5.94 -25.08
C ASN A 31 -12.63 -6.97 -24.08
N ILE A 32 -12.04 -6.51 -22.99
CA ILE A 32 -11.46 -7.38 -21.95
C ILE A 32 -12.51 -8.37 -21.43
N ARG A 33 -13.75 -7.92 -21.22
CA ARG A 33 -14.86 -8.76 -20.73
C ARG A 33 -15.10 -9.97 -21.65
N LYS A 34 -15.16 -9.76 -22.97
CA LYS A 34 -15.37 -10.84 -23.92
C LYS A 34 -14.22 -11.84 -23.94
N ILE A 35 -12.99 -11.36 -23.74
CA ILE A 35 -11.81 -12.24 -23.60
C ILE A 35 -11.91 -13.06 -22.31
N LEU A 36 -12.39 -12.45 -21.22
CA LEU A 36 -12.61 -13.16 -19.96
C LEU A 36 -13.69 -14.24 -20.11
N GLU A 37 -14.84 -13.93 -20.72
CA GLU A 37 -15.88 -14.91 -21.01
C GLU A 37 -15.35 -16.09 -21.82
N ASP A 38 -14.67 -15.79 -22.96
CA ASP A 38 -14.16 -16.80 -23.87
C ASP A 38 -13.09 -17.69 -23.21
N ALA A 39 -12.28 -17.14 -22.30
CA ALA A 39 -11.20 -17.87 -21.66
C ALA A 39 -11.63 -18.68 -20.44
N THR A 40 -12.60 -18.18 -19.68
CA THR A 40 -13.04 -18.78 -18.41
C THR A 40 -14.26 -19.67 -18.55
N ASN A 41 -14.90 -19.70 -19.75
CA ASN A 41 -16.24 -20.27 -19.97
C ASN A 41 -17.31 -19.67 -19.05
N GLY A 42 -17.08 -18.43 -18.57
CA GLY A 42 -18.00 -17.70 -17.73
C GLY A 42 -18.89 -16.75 -18.52
N ILE A 43 -19.84 -16.11 -17.83
CA ILE A 43 -20.77 -15.11 -18.38
C ILE A 43 -20.63 -13.83 -17.57
N CYS A 44 -20.31 -12.71 -18.22
CA CYS A 44 -20.25 -11.38 -17.59
C CYS A 44 -21.63 -10.72 -17.61
N TYR A 45 -22.03 -10.11 -16.50
CA TYR A 45 -23.39 -9.57 -16.31
C TYR A 45 -23.55 -8.09 -16.62
N ASP A 46 -22.47 -7.41 -17.04
CA ASP A 46 -22.49 -5.96 -17.28
C ASP A 46 -22.88 -5.13 -16.05
N SER A 47 -22.32 -5.55 -14.90
CA SER A 47 -22.60 -4.93 -13.62
C SER A 47 -22.13 -3.49 -13.53
N TYR A 48 -22.70 -2.72 -12.59
CA TYR A 48 -22.26 -1.35 -12.31
C TYR A 48 -20.79 -1.33 -11.86
N ARG A 49 -20.03 -0.43 -12.46
CA ARG A 49 -18.58 -0.28 -12.24
C ARG A 49 -18.31 0.88 -11.30
N TYR A 50 -17.49 0.66 -10.30
CA TYR A 50 -17.12 1.69 -9.33
C TYR A 50 -15.68 1.55 -8.85
N CYS A 51 -15.13 2.65 -8.33
CA CYS A 51 -13.86 2.63 -7.61
C CYS A 51 -14.12 2.05 -6.21
N ALA A 52 -13.46 0.93 -5.91
CA ALA A 52 -13.64 0.27 -4.62
C ALA A 52 -12.85 0.94 -3.48
N ASP A 53 -11.90 1.81 -3.83
CA ASP A 53 -11.13 2.61 -2.87
C ASP A 53 -11.72 4.04 -2.77
N GLU A 54 -13.04 4.18 -2.66
CA GLU A 54 -13.60 5.50 -2.37
C GLU A 54 -12.91 6.06 -1.12
N GLU A 55 -12.42 7.31 -1.24
CA GLU A 55 -11.85 8.07 -0.15
C GLU A 55 -12.94 8.39 0.90
N LEU A 56 -13.42 7.38 1.58
CA LEU A 56 -14.04 7.55 2.88
C LEU A 56 -13.02 8.29 3.73
N LYS A 57 -13.45 9.29 4.49
CA LYS A 57 -12.58 9.98 5.45
C LYS A 57 -11.81 8.93 6.22
N VAL A 58 -10.54 8.74 5.85
CA VAL A 58 -9.70 7.71 6.47
C VAL A 58 -9.56 8.10 7.94
N PRO A 59 -10.05 7.29 8.88
CA PRO A 59 -9.94 7.62 10.29
C PRO A 59 -8.46 7.71 10.67
N THR A 60 -8.14 8.59 11.60
CA THR A 60 -6.77 8.70 12.15
C THR A 60 -6.37 7.50 13.02
N ILE A 61 -7.32 6.60 13.27
CA ILE A 61 -7.16 5.39 14.07
C ILE A 61 -7.72 4.23 13.27
N ASN A 62 -6.95 3.16 13.15
CA ASN A 62 -7.39 1.95 12.47
C ASN A 62 -7.78 0.88 13.51
N TYR A 63 -9.01 0.91 13.99
CA TYR A 63 -9.53 -0.12 14.90
C TYR A 63 -9.79 -1.48 14.23
N GLU A 64 -9.81 -1.53 12.90
CA GLU A 64 -9.97 -2.76 12.12
C GLU A 64 -8.64 -3.46 11.85
N GLU A 65 -7.52 -2.87 12.29
CA GLU A 65 -6.21 -3.52 12.18
C GLU A 65 -6.25 -4.86 12.92
N THR A 66 -5.96 -5.94 12.22
CA THR A 66 -5.84 -7.26 12.83
C THR A 66 -4.47 -7.42 13.44
N GLN A 67 -4.42 -7.77 14.74
CA GLN A 67 -3.15 -8.03 15.41
C GLN A 67 -2.62 -9.40 15.01
N THR A 68 -1.62 -9.42 14.13
CA THR A 68 -0.89 -10.63 13.74
C THR A 68 0.46 -10.77 14.45
N PHE A 69 0.77 -9.85 15.36
CA PHE A 69 2.05 -9.76 16.04
C PHE A 69 1.88 -9.77 17.55
N THR A 70 2.73 -10.55 18.22
CA THR A 70 2.71 -10.69 19.68
C THR A 70 3.87 -9.95 20.29
N LEU A 71 3.59 -9.16 21.34
CA LEU A 71 4.59 -8.52 22.17
C LEU A 71 5.40 -9.59 22.92
N LEU A 72 6.72 -9.52 22.81
CA LEU A 72 7.64 -10.34 23.60
C LEU A 72 7.88 -9.67 24.97
N LYS A 73 7.14 -10.10 25.99
CA LYS A 73 7.11 -9.48 27.33
C LYS A 73 8.48 -9.51 28.03
N ASP A 74 9.25 -10.57 27.78
CA ASP A 74 10.54 -10.82 28.43
C ASP A 74 11.72 -10.13 27.70
N ARG A 75 11.46 -9.43 26.60
CA ARG A 75 12.48 -8.78 25.78
C ARG A 75 12.20 -7.31 25.57
N TYR A 76 13.26 -6.53 25.43
CA TYR A 76 13.20 -5.10 25.12
C TYR A 76 13.39 -4.88 23.63
N GLY A 77 12.74 -3.85 23.06
CA GLY A 77 12.99 -3.41 21.69
C GLY A 77 14.23 -2.52 21.58
N GLU A 78 14.83 -2.13 22.71
CA GLU A 78 16.02 -1.27 22.78
C GLU A 78 16.97 -1.69 23.91
N THR A 79 18.24 -1.29 23.79
CA THR A 79 19.29 -1.64 24.74
C THR A 79 19.16 -0.92 26.09
N ASP A 80 18.64 0.30 26.13
CA ASP A 80 18.35 1.02 27.39
C ASP A 80 17.07 0.50 28.02
N THR A 81 17.22 -0.41 28.95
CA THR A 81 16.12 -1.02 29.69
C THR A 81 15.60 -0.16 30.85
N SER A 82 16.25 0.97 31.14
CA SER A 82 15.88 1.88 32.23
C SER A 82 14.74 2.83 31.83
N LEU A 83 14.53 3.07 30.52
CA LEU A 83 13.49 3.94 30.01
C LEU A 83 12.10 3.33 30.24
N LYS A 84 11.35 3.89 31.19
CA LYS A 84 10.02 3.37 31.58
C LYS A 84 8.84 4.19 31.03
N GLN A 85 9.06 5.44 30.67
CA GLN A 85 7.99 6.35 30.23
C GLN A 85 8.28 6.91 28.83
N THR A 86 8.68 8.17 28.76
CA THR A 86 8.91 8.86 27.49
C THR A 86 10.26 9.55 27.50
N LYS A 87 10.87 9.73 26.33
CA LYS A 87 12.15 10.42 26.15
C LYS A 87 11.97 11.66 25.27
N ASP A 88 12.41 12.80 25.77
CA ASP A 88 12.42 14.08 25.03
C ASP A 88 13.58 14.10 24.03
N LEU A 89 13.24 14.29 22.75
CA LEU A 89 14.21 14.37 21.64
C LEU A 89 14.32 15.77 21.04
N THR A 90 13.73 16.80 21.68
CA THR A 90 13.73 18.18 21.17
C THR A 90 15.16 18.68 20.89
N LYS A 91 16.08 18.48 21.82
CA LYS A 91 17.48 18.91 21.67
C LYS A 91 18.19 18.15 20.56
N LYS A 92 18.02 16.81 20.52
CA LYS A 92 18.66 15.95 19.52
C LYS A 92 18.15 16.25 18.10
N ALA A 93 16.83 16.44 17.94
CA ALA A 93 16.25 16.86 16.67
C ALA A 93 16.79 18.20 16.18
N LYS A 94 16.93 19.20 17.10
CA LYS A 94 17.54 20.48 16.75
C LYS A 94 19.03 20.36 16.39
N GLN A 95 19.80 19.53 17.06
CA GLN A 95 21.21 19.30 16.73
C GLN A 95 21.37 18.67 15.35
N LEU A 96 20.48 17.74 14.98
CA LEU A 96 20.54 17.04 13.69
C LEU A 96 19.90 17.82 12.54
N SER A 97 19.21 18.95 12.81
CA SER A 97 18.57 19.74 11.74
C SER A 97 19.57 20.35 10.75
N ASP A 98 20.78 20.63 11.19
CA ASP A 98 21.83 21.26 10.41
C ASP A 98 22.86 20.22 9.86
N SER A 99 22.66 18.94 10.16
CA SER A 99 23.48 17.82 9.69
C SER A 99 22.94 17.19 8.42
N GLU A 100 23.75 16.38 7.74
CA GLU A 100 23.26 15.51 6.67
C GLU A 100 22.15 14.61 7.21
N PRO A 101 20.96 14.60 6.57
CA PRO A 101 19.84 13.81 7.05
C PRO A 101 20.07 12.30 6.83
N LEU A 102 19.72 11.49 7.81
CA LEU A 102 19.81 10.03 7.75
C LEU A 102 19.01 9.44 6.59
N PHE A 103 17.79 10.00 6.34
CA PHE A 103 16.91 9.53 5.28
C PHE A 103 17.20 10.22 3.96
N LYS A 104 17.69 9.47 2.99
CA LYS A 104 17.93 9.92 1.62
C LYS A 104 16.89 9.38 0.63
N TYR A 105 16.33 8.21 0.92
CA TYR A 105 15.34 7.53 0.09
C TYR A 105 14.00 7.45 0.81
N PHE A 106 12.92 7.64 0.05
CA PHE A 106 11.54 7.65 0.53
C PHE A 106 10.69 6.78 -0.37
N LEU A 107 10.09 5.73 0.19
CA LEU A 107 9.29 4.74 -0.52
C LEU A 107 7.84 4.85 -0.11
N ASP A 108 6.98 4.92 -1.09
CA ASP A 108 5.52 4.82 -0.90
C ASP A 108 4.92 3.90 -1.94
N GLY A 109 3.95 3.10 -1.51
CA GLY A 109 3.09 2.27 -2.33
C GLY A 109 1.65 2.74 -2.26
N SER A 110 1.01 2.80 -3.41
CA SER A 110 -0.39 3.18 -3.51
C SER A 110 -1.12 2.26 -4.48
N ARG A 111 -2.41 2.09 -4.30
CA ARG A 111 -3.27 1.37 -5.22
C ARG A 111 -4.60 2.09 -5.38
N ARG A 112 -5.26 1.82 -6.51
CA ARG A 112 -6.68 2.09 -6.71
C ARG A 112 -7.31 0.80 -7.20
N THR A 113 -8.36 0.37 -6.54
CA THR A 113 -9.08 -0.87 -6.85
C THR A 113 -10.48 -0.55 -7.37
N TYR A 114 -10.90 -1.35 -8.35
CA TYR A 114 -12.17 -1.16 -9.06
C TYR A 114 -12.88 -2.49 -9.18
N LYS A 115 -14.18 -2.49 -8.95
CA LYS A 115 -15.04 -3.55 -9.44
C LYS A 115 -15.42 -3.21 -10.87
N VAL A 116 -15.11 -4.09 -11.81
CA VAL A 116 -15.31 -3.83 -13.24
C VAL A 116 -16.45 -4.63 -13.84
N ASP A 117 -16.77 -5.78 -13.27
CA ASP A 117 -17.94 -6.60 -13.64
C ASP A 117 -18.16 -7.73 -12.62
N ASP A 118 -19.21 -8.53 -12.84
CA ASP A 118 -19.41 -9.83 -12.22
C ASP A 118 -19.38 -10.93 -13.30
N ILE A 119 -18.78 -12.07 -12.99
CA ILE A 119 -18.68 -13.22 -13.89
C ILE A 119 -19.25 -14.48 -13.25
N GLU A 120 -20.09 -15.20 -13.98
CA GLU A 120 -20.57 -16.50 -13.56
C GLU A 120 -19.60 -17.59 -13.99
N ILE A 121 -19.15 -18.39 -13.03
CA ILE A 121 -18.30 -19.57 -13.25
C ILE A 121 -18.85 -20.70 -12.41
N ASN A 122 -19.16 -21.84 -13.04
CA ASN A 122 -19.69 -23.02 -12.38
C ASN A 122 -20.93 -22.73 -11.51
N LYS A 123 -21.86 -21.94 -12.03
CA LYS A 123 -23.11 -21.50 -11.34
C LYS A 123 -22.89 -20.65 -10.09
N ARG A 124 -21.71 -20.06 -9.93
CA ARG A 124 -21.39 -19.10 -8.86
C ARG A 124 -21.00 -17.77 -9.50
N ILE A 125 -21.35 -16.68 -8.86
CA ILE A 125 -21.07 -15.33 -9.33
C ILE A 125 -19.89 -14.78 -8.54
N PHE A 126 -18.90 -14.25 -9.25
CA PHE A 126 -17.68 -13.66 -8.68
C PHE A 126 -17.45 -12.25 -9.22
N PRO A 127 -17.02 -11.30 -8.39
CA PRO A 127 -16.62 -10.00 -8.88
C PRO A 127 -15.30 -10.09 -9.66
N ILE A 128 -15.22 -9.35 -10.75
CA ILE A 128 -13.96 -9.08 -11.46
C ILE A 128 -13.39 -7.81 -10.86
N MET A 129 -12.28 -7.95 -10.14
CA MET A 129 -11.57 -6.81 -9.59
C MET A 129 -10.40 -6.40 -10.50
N ALA A 130 -10.16 -5.12 -10.61
CA ALA A 130 -9.02 -4.58 -11.33
C ALA A 130 -8.29 -3.54 -10.47
N GLY A 131 -7.00 -3.35 -10.68
CA GLY A 131 -6.21 -2.41 -9.92
C GLY A 131 -5.22 -1.62 -10.76
N GLN A 132 -5.01 -0.38 -10.35
CA GLN A 132 -3.82 0.38 -10.67
C GLN A 132 -2.92 0.34 -9.45
N ILE A 133 -1.73 -0.23 -9.58
CA ILE A 133 -0.72 -0.30 -8.53
C ILE A 133 0.41 0.63 -8.92
N GLY A 134 0.85 1.43 -7.97
CA GLY A 134 2.05 2.21 -8.12
C GLY A 134 2.93 2.10 -6.88
N VAL A 135 4.23 1.99 -7.09
CA VAL A 135 5.24 2.05 -6.03
C VAL A 135 6.36 2.96 -6.50
N ALA A 136 6.66 4.00 -5.73
CA ALA A 136 7.72 4.94 -6.07
C ALA A 136 8.73 5.05 -4.93
N CYS A 137 10.01 5.08 -5.30
CA CYS A 137 11.08 5.49 -4.43
C CYS A 137 11.67 6.79 -4.94
N CYS A 138 11.63 7.83 -4.11
CA CYS A 138 12.23 9.12 -4.40
C CYS A 138 13.54 9.30 -3.64
N GLU A 139 14.51 9.96 -4.27
CA GLU A 139 15.82 10.32 -3.71
C GLU A 139 15.88 11.81 -3.43
N ARG A 140 16.25 12.19 -2.22
CA ARG A 140 16.64 13.56 -1.87
C ARG A 140 18.14 13.71 -2.05
N LYS A 141 18.55 14.46 -3.08
CA LYS A 141 19.96 14.78 -3.33
C LYS A 141 20.45 15.96 -2.50
N ASN A 142 19.57 16.91 -2.27
CA ASN A 142 19.74 18.06 -1.41
C ASN A 142 18.36 18.66 -1.08
N PRO A 143 18.21 19.66 -0.19
CA PRO A 143 16.91 20.22 0.19
C PRO A 143 16.04 20.69 -0.98
N ASN A 144 16.65 21.09 -2.10
CA ASN A 144 15.96 21.62 -3.28
C ASN A 144 15.86 20.62 -4.45
N ASN A 145 16.37 19.41 -4.30
CA ASN A 145 16.44 18.42 -5.38
C ASN A 145 15.92 17.07 -4.91
N PHE A 146 14.62 16.85 -5.15
CA PHE A 146 13.90 15.63 -4.85
C PHE A 146 13.45 14.98 -6.16
N LYS A 147 13.89 13.76 -6.45
CA LYS A 147 13.67 13.09 -7.73
C LYS A 147 13.22 11.64 -7.53
N CYS A 148 12.34 11.18 -8.39
CA CYS A 148 12.03 9.76 -8.47
C CYS A 148 13.28 8.97 -8.87
N LYS A 149 13.64 7.96 -8.09
CA LYS A 149 14.75 7.05 -8.31
C LYS A 149 14.31 5.77 -8.99
N GLU A 150 13.23 5.18 -8.48
CA GLU A 150 12.59 4.00 -9.04
C GLU A 150 11.07 4.19 -9.02
N LEU A 151 10.41 3.69 -10.06
CA LEU A 151 8.96 3.72 -10.20
C LEU A 151 8.50 2.41 -10.83
N GLU A 152 7.59 1.73 -10.15
CA GLU A 152 6.78 0.66 -10.73
C GLU A 152 5.34 1.14 -10.84
N SER A 153 4.74 1.00 -12.02
CA SER A 153 3.34 1.34 -12.27
C SER A 153 2.72 0.23 -13.10
N ASN A 154 1.76 -0.47 -12.52
CA ASN A 154 1.21 -1.70 -13.04
C ASN A 154 -0.32 -1.64 -13.09
N LEU A 155 -0.90 -2.25 -14.12
CA LEU A 155 -2.31 -2.60 -14.14
C LEU A 155 -2.43 -4.09 -13.83
N VAL A 156 -3.39 -4.45 -12.99
CA VAL A 156 -3.63 -5.85 -12.61
C VAL A 156 -5.12 -6.18 -12.67
N LEU A 157 -5.42 -7.45 -12.91
CA LEU A 157 -6.75 -8.04 -12.70
C LEU A 157 -6.68 -9.03 -11.55
N SER A 158 -7.77 -9.21 -10.84
CA SER A 158 -7.90 -10.22 -9.81
C SER A 158 -9.17 -11.04 -10.04
N LEU A 159 -9.00 -12.35 -10.18
CA LEU A 159 -10.03 -13.33 -10.51
C LEU A 159 -10.00 -14.49 -9.51
N PRO A 160 -11.11 -15.22 -9.34
CA PRO A 160 -11.09 -16.45 -8.55
C PRO A 160 -10.23 -17.52 -9.25
N VAL A 161 -9.64 -18.44 -8.49
CA VAL A 161 -8.87 -19.58 -9.04
C VAL A 161 -9.73 -20.41 -9.97
N GLU A 162 -11.03 -20.50 -9.70
CA GLU A 162 -12.02 -21.20 -10.50
C GLU A 162 -12.21 -20.63 -11.91
N ALA A 163 -11.69 -19.43 -12.18
CA ALA A 163 -11.68 -18.85 -13.53
C ALA A 163 -10.81 -19.65 -14.51
N ASN A 164 -9.90 -20.49 -14.02
CA ASN A 164 -9.19 -21.45 -14.84
C ASN A 164 -10.06 -22.70 -15.06
N PRO A 165 -10.56 -22.93 -16.28
CA PRO A 165 -11.35 -24.12 -16.59
C PRO A 165 -10.49 -25.39 -16.61
N GLU A 166 -9.18 -25.25 -16.81
CA GLU A 166 -8.21 -26.33 -16.77
C GLU A 166 -7.65 -26.43 -15.35
N THR A 167 -7.88 -27.52 -14.64
CA THR A 167 -7.40 -27.72 -13.26
C THR A 167 -5.86 -27.80 -13.16
N ARG A 168 -5.15 -27.78 -14.29
CA ARG A 168 -3.70 -27.86 -14.38
C ARG A 168 -3.11 -26.54 -14.87
N ASN A 169 -1.92 -26.18 -14.38
CA ASN A 169 -1.14 -25.00 -14.82
C ASN A 169 -1.89 -23.66 -14.74
N THR A 170 -2.42 -23.34 -13.57
CA THR A 170 -3.12 -22.07 -13.29
C THR A 170 -2.28 -20.85 -13.70
N GLU A 171 -0.99 -20.87 -13.45
CA GLU A 171 -0.08 -19.77 -13.80
C GLU A 171 0.01 -19.58 -15.32
N LEU A 172 0.16 -20.68 -16.07
CA LEU A 172 0.22 -20.62 -17.54
C LEU A 172 -1.10 -20.08 -18.12
N PHE A 173 -2.24 -20.53 -17.59
CA PHE A 173 -3.55 -20.03 -18.01
C PHE A 173 -3.66 -18.52 -17.84
N PHE A 174 -3.36 -17.99 -16.65
CA PHE A 174 -3.45 -16.55 -16.38
C PHE A 174 -2.42 -15.74 -17.16
N ASN A 175 -1.22 -16.26 -17.40
CA ASN A 175 -0.25 -15.62 -18.27
C ASN A 175 -0.74 -15.53 -19.73
N ASN A 176 -1.32 -16.59 -20.27
CA ASN A 176 -1.91 -16.57 -21.61
C ASN A 176 -3.10 -15.61 -21.71
N LEU A 177 -3.94 -15.58 -20.69
CA LEU A 177 -5.07 -14.64 -20.60
C LEU A 177 -4.59 -13.19 -20.55
N LYS A 178 -3.56 -12.90 -19.76
CA LYS A 178 -2.91 -11.58 -19.68
C LYS A 178 -2.42 -11.11 -21.06
N GLU A 179 -1.73 -11.97 -21.80
CA GLU A 179 -1.24 -11.63 -23.14
C GLU A 179 -2.40 -11.36 -24.12
N LYS A 180 -3.49 -12.14 -24.05
CA LYS A 180 -4.69 -11.88 -24.86
C LYS A 180 -5.30 -10.50 -24.56
N ILE A 181 -5.36 -10.12 -23.28
CA ILE A 181 -5.87 -8.81 -22.84
C ILE A 181 -4.96 -7.68 -23.33
N ASN A 182 -3.64 -7.83 -23.15
CA ASN A 182 -2.66 -6.83 -23.55
C ASN A 182 -2.63 -6.60 -25.07
N ASN A 183 -3.03 -7.58 -25.86
CA ASN A 183 -3.13 -7.46 -27.30
C ASN A 183 -4.45 -6.82 -27.78
N THR A 184 -5.32 -6.37 -26.88
CA THR A 184 -6.52 -5.63 -27.26
C THR A 184 -6.17 -4.21 -27.74
N PRO A 185 -6.82 -3.71 -28.81
CA PRO A 185 -6.53 -2.37 -29.31
C PRO A 185 -6.73 -1.26 -28.26
N ARG A 186 -7.66 -1.44 -27.32
CA ARG A 186 -7.91 -0.47 -26.25
C ARG A 186 -6.72 -0.37 -25.32
N VAL A 187 -6.17 -1.51 -24.86
CA VAL A 187 -5.01 -1.54 -23.97
C VAL A 187 -3.76 -1.04 -24.68
N GLN A 188 -3.54 -1.45 -25.93
CA GLN A 188 -2.41 -0.98 -26.72
C GLN A 188 -2.42 0.54 -26.92
N LYS A 189 -3.61 1.14 -27.12
CA LYS A 189 -3.75 2.59 -27.34
C LYS A 189 -3.33 3.43 -26.14
N ILE A 190 -3.49 2.94 -24.92
CA ILE A 190 -3.12 3.69 -23.71
C ILE A 190 -1.63 3.61 -23.38
N GLY A 191 -0.87 2.72 -24.06
CA GLY A 191 0.56 2.53 -23.81
C GLY A 191 0.90 1.85 -22.47
N LEU A 192 -0.11 1.37 -21.73
CA LEU A 192 0.05 0.61 -20.48
C LEU A 192 -0.28 -0.85 -20.72
N LYS A 193 0.23 -1.72 -19.84
CA LYS A 193 -0.01 -3.17 -19.92
C LYS A 193 -0.49 -3.68 -18.59
N PHE A 194 -1.35 -4.70 -18.62
CA PHE A 194 -1.60 -5.52 -17.45
C PHE A 194 -0.34 -6.36 -17.17
N SER A 195 0.27 -6.13 -16.01
CA SER A 195 1.48 -6.84 -15.59
C SER A 195 1.17 -8.25 -15.12
N ASN A 196 0.01 -8.42 -14.47
CA ASN A 196 -0.37 -9.69 -13.89
C ASN A 196 -1.90 -9.88 -13.87
N ILE A 197 -2.33 -11.16 -13.84
CA ILE A 197 -3.67 -11.55 -13.43
C ILE A 197 -3.51 -12.35 -12.14
N LEU A 198 -3.95 -11.75 -11.05
CA LEU A 198 -3.88 -12.30 -9.72
C LEU A 198 -5.03 -13.27 -9.49
N SER A 199 -4.80 -14.30 -8.69
CA SER A 199 -5.85 -15.24 -8.34
C SER A 199 -6.09 -15.26 -6.84
N TYR A 200 -7.36 -15.36 -6.43
CA TYR A 200 -7.75 -15.57 -5.04
C TYR A 200 -8.52 -16.87 -4.90
N SER A 201 -8.40 -17.52 -3.74
CA SER A 201 -9.11 -18.76 -3.45
C SER A 201 -10.49 -18.47 -2.88
N SER A 202 -11.54 -18.98 -3.53
CA SER A 202 -12.91 -18.91 -3.02
C SER A 202 -13.19 -19.89 -1.86
N LYS A 203 -12.22 -20.79 -1.58
CA LYS A 203 -12.33 -21.79 -0.50
C LYS A 203 -11.78 -21.28 0.83
N ALA A 204 -11.21 -20.08 0.88
CA ALA A 204 -10.71 -19.50 2.11
C ALA A 204 -11.87 -19.20 3.05
N ASN A 205 -12.01 -20.01 4.10
CA ASN A 205 -12.91 -19.89 5.26
C ASN A 205 -14.33 -19.42 4.95
N VAL A 206 -15.18 -20.38 4.61
CA VAL A 206 -16.64 -20.20 4.43
C VAL A 206 -17.36 -19.86 5.75
N ASP A 207 -16.66 -19.91 6.89
CA ASP A 207 -17.26 -19.77 8.23
C ASP A 207 -17.48 -18.31 8.71
N SER A 208 -17.04 -17.31 7.93
CA SER A 208 -17.39 -15.91 8.19
C SER A 208 -18.39 -15.42 7.14
N GLU A 209 -19.62 -15.18 7.53
CA GLU A 209 -20.70 -14.63 6.69
C GLU A 209 -20.37 -13.27 6.04
N GLU A 210 -19.22 -12.67 6.34
CA GLU A 210 -18.80 -11.34 5.90
C GLU A 210 -17.70 -11.33 4.86
N LEU A 211 -17.08 -12.45 4.50
CA LEU A 211 -15.99 -12.46 3.50
C LEU A 211 -16.56 -12.36 2.09
N LYS A 212 -16.80 -11.15 1.65
CA LYS A 212 -17.16 -10.85 0.26
C LYS A 212 -15.97 -11.19 -0.64
N TYR A 213 -16.21 -11.84 -1.77
CA TYR A 213 -15.19 -12.13 -2.79
C TYR A 213 -14.45 -10.88 -3.25
N GLU A 214 -15.08 -9.71 -3.19
CA GLU A 214 -14.46 -8.42 -3.46
C GLU A 214 -13.25 -8.18 -2.55
N HIS A 215 -13.37 -8.45 -1.23
CA HIS A 215 -12.26 -8.28 -0.27
C HIS A 215 -11.08 -9.20 -0.60
N LEU A 216 -11.34 -10.43 -1.06
CA LEU A 216 -10.27 -11.34 -1.48
C LEU A 216 -9.56 -10.84 -2.72
N GLY A 217 -10.31 -10.30 -3.68
CA GLY A 217 -9.75 -9.68 -4.89
C GLY A 217 -8.91 -8.44 -4.58
N ILE A 218 -9.40 -7.58 -3.68
CA ILE A 218 -8.67 -6.38 -3.20
C ILE A 218 -7.41 -6.78 -2.44
N ALA A 219 -7.48 -7.81 -1.58
CA ALA A 219 -6.33 -8.31 -0.83
C ALA A 219 -5.22 -8.83 -1.75
N ALA A 220 -5.57 -9.55 -2.83
CA ALA A 220 -4.60 -10.00 -3.81
C ALA A 220 -3.89 -8.82 -4.51
N ILE A 221 -4.61 -7.74 -4.82
CA ILE A 221 -4.04 -6.51 -5.39
C ILE A 221 -3.12 -5.81 -4.38
N GLN A 222 -3.49 -5.81 -3.09
CA GLN A 222 -2.65 -5.26 -2.03
C GLN A 222 -1.34 -6.06 -1.88
N ASP A 223 -1.41 -7.39 -1.94
CA ASP A 223 -0.22 -8.25 -1.84
C ASP A 223 0.77 -7.98 -3.00
N GLU A 224 0.28 -7.81 -4.22
CA GLU A 224 1.11 -7.45 -5.40
C GLU A 224 1.80 -6.09 -5.22
N MET A 225 1.11 -5.10 -4.62
CA MET A 225 1.72 -3.82 -4.29
C MET A 225 2.86 -3.99 -3.28
N VAL A 226 2.65 -4.77 -2.22
CA VAL A 226 3.68 -5.06 -1.20
C VAL A 226 4.88 -5.78 -1.81
N ASP A 227 4.66 -6.69 -2.76
CA ASP A 227 5.75 -7.38 -3.44
C ASP A 227 6.54 -6.44 -4.36
N SER A 228 5.89 -5.47 -4.99
CA SER A 228 6.56 -4.39 -5.73
C SER A 228 7.39 -3.50 -4.80
N GLU A 229 6.91 -3.17 -3.59
CA GLU A 229 7.70 -2.45 -2.59
C GLU A 229 8.98 -3.23 -2.20
N LYS A 230 8.83 -4.52 -1.89
CA LYS A 230 9.98 -5.41 -1.55
C LYS A 230 11.01 -5.46 -2.67
N LYS A 231 10.55 -5.50 -3.91
CA LYS A 231 11.42 -5.52 -5.10
C LYS A 231 12.23 -4.23 -5.23
N ILE A 232 11.61 -3.06 -5.03
CA ILE A 232 12.32 -1.78 -5.05
C ILE A 232 13.38 -1.74 -3.94
N VAL A 233 13.04 -2.15 -2.70
CA VAL A 233 14.00 -2.23 -1.59
C VAL A 233 15.18 -3.14 -1.94
N ALA A 234 14.91 -4.33 -2.52
CA ALA A 234 15.95 -5.25 -2.95
C ALA A 234 16.87 -4.63 -4.03
N ASN A 235 16.29 -3.89 -4.99
CA ASN A 235 17.05 -3.20 -6.03
C ASN A 235 17.98 -2.11 -5.46
N LEU A 236 17.49 -1.33 -4.48
CA LEU A 236 18.31 -0.31 -3.82
C LEU A 236 19.48 -0.92 -3.07
N THR A 237 19.24 -2.02 -2.36
CA THR A 237 20.27 -2.76 -1.61
C THR A 237 21.31 -3.39 -2.57
N ALA A 238 20.84 -4.04 -3.64
CA ALA A 238 21.73 -4.64 -4.64
C ALA A 238 22.63 -3.61 -5.34
N LYS A 239 22.17 -2.36 -5.44
CA LYS A 239 22.96 -1.21 -5.97
C LYS A 239 23.85 -0.55 -4.90
N ASN A 240 23.91 -1.09 -3.68
CA ASN A 240 24.64 -0.53 -2.53
C ASN A 240 24.27 0.94 -2.23
N LEU A 241 23.00 1.30 -2.39
CA LEU A 241 22.51 2.67 -2.16
C LEU A 241 22.10 2.89 -0.69
N LEU A 242 21.92 1.83 0.08
CA LEU A 242 21.57 1.86 1.50
C LEU A 242 22.77 1.40 2.33
N ASN A 243 23.11 2.13 3.37
CA ASN A 243 24.17 1.82 4.32
C ASN A 243 23.87 2.49 5.68
N GLU A 244 24.81 2.39 6.64
CA GLU A 244 24.63 2.88 8.01
C GLU A 244 24.44 4.41 8.11
N ASP A 245 24.87 5.17 7.09
CA ASP A 245 24.70 6.63 6.99
C ASP A 245 23.51 7.02 6.11
N ILE A 246 22.95 6.09 5.34
CA ILE A 246 21.92 6.35 4.33
C ILE A 246 20.78 5.34 4.47
N TYR A 247 19.67 5.79 5.03
CA TYR A 247 18.50 4.99 5.24
C TYR A 247 17.38 5.28 4.23
N LEU A 248 16.54 4.28 4.02
CA LEU A 248 15.24 4.37 3.37
C LEU A 248 14.15 4.53 4.42
N LEU A 249 13.28 5.53 4.25
CA LEU A 249 12.04 5.66 4.98
C LEU A 249 10.89 5.14 4.11
N LYS A 250 10.23 4.07 4.58
CA LYS A 250 9.07 3.47 3.92
C LYS A 250 7.79 3.96 4.59
N ASP A 251 6.81 4.42 3.80
CA ASP A 251 5.45 4.64 4.31
C ASP A 251 4.77 3.30 4.63
N GLY A 252 4.14 3.23 5.79
CA GLY A 252 3.46 2.05 6.28
C GLY A 252 4.35 1.05 7.02
N SER A 253 3.74 -0.03 7.44
CA SER A 253 4.33 -1.06 8.29
C SER A 253 5.37 -1.91 7.54
N LEU A 254 6.34 -2.43 8.30
CA LEU A 254 7.28 -3.48 7.87
C LEU A 254 6.79 -4.89 8.25
N GLN A 255 5.60 -4.99 8.80
CA GLN A 255 5.02 -6.25 9.24
C GLN A 255 4.46 -6.98 8.01
N TYR A 256 5.25 -7.91 7.49
CA TYR A 256 4.87 -8.72 6.34
C TYR A 256 4.19 -10.01 6.78
N LYS A 257 3.36 -10.58 5.89
CA LYS A 257 2.70 -11.86 6.15
C LYS A 257 3.72 -12.95 6.52
N PRO A 258 3.35 -13.93 7.37
CA PRO A 258 4.23 -15.03 7.72
C PRO A 258 4.64 -15.80 6.47
N MET A 259 5.90 -16.21 6.47
CA MET A 259 6.42 -17.05 5.41
C MET A 259 6.00 -18.51 5.62
N LYS A 260 5.68 -19.15 4.51
CA LYS A 260 5.42 -20.60 4.51
C LYS A 260 6.71 -21.38 4.81
N THR A 261 6.56 -22.57 5.38
CA THR A 261 7.67 -23.50 5.63
C THR A 261 8.48 -23.71 4.35
N GLY A 262 9.80 -23.48 4.41
CA GLY A 262 10.71 -23.64 3.25
C GLY A 262 11.21 -22.35 2.63
N GLU A 263 10.68 -21.19 3.01
CA GLU A 263 11.09 -19.87 2.48
C GLU A 263 12.27 -19.23 3.23
N TYR A 264 13.18 -20.05 3.81
CA TYR A 264 14.36 -19.57 4.54
C TYR A 264 15.21 -18.59 3.70
N LYS A 265 15.34 -18.83 2.39
CA LYS A 265 16.06 -17.94 1.49
C LYS A 265 15.42 -16.56 1.41
N GLU A 266 14.11 -16.48 1.45
CA GLU A 266 13.37 -15.21 1.44
C GLU A 266 13.53 -14.48 2.79
N LEU A 267 13.51 -15.19 3.92
CA LEU A 267 13.80 -14.63 5.23
C LEU A 267 15.18 -13.96 5.26
N SER A 268 16.20 -14.66 4.78
CA SER A 268 17.57 -14.14 4.73
C SER A 268 17.68 -12.91 3.80
N LYS A 269 17.05 -12.96 2.64
CA LYS A 269 17.01 -11.83 1.71
C LYS A 269 16.35 -10.59 2.33
N ILE A 270 15.19 -10.76 2.98
CA ILE A 270 14.51 -9.64 3.63
C ILE A 270 15.38 -9.08 4.75
N LYS A 271 15.96 -9.89 5.62
CA LYS A 271 16.88 -9.40 6.65
C LYS A 271 17.99 -8.54 6.05
N ASN A 272 18.64 -9.02 5.00
CA ASN A 272 19.71 -8.28 4.33
C ASN A 272 19.22 -6.98 3.69
N ASN A 273 18.09 -7.04 2.97
CA ASN A 273 17.56 -5.90 2.23
C ASN A 273 17.02 -4.80 3.17
N TYR A 274 16.50 -5.17 4.34
CA TYR A 274 15.84 -4.25 5.28
C TYR A 274 16.76 -3.75 6.40
N ARG A 275 18.07 -3.95 6.30
CA ARG A 275 19.04 -3.50 7.31
C ARG A 275 18.94 -2.00 7.59
N CYS A 276 18.82 -1.19 6.55
CA CYS A 276 18.76 0.28 6.61
C CYS A 276 17.40 0.81 6.16
N VAL A 277 16.33 0.11 6.53
CA VAL A 277 14.93 0.49 6.21
C VAL A 277 14.16 0.71 7.49
N ILE A 278 13.46 1.85 7.55
CA ILE A 278 12.55 2.22 8.63
C ILE A 278 11.14 2.33 8.07
N GLY A 279 10.20 1.62 8.71
CA GLY A 279 8.77 1.78 8.43
C GLY A 279 8.16 2.85 9.32
N VAL A 280 7.30 3.68 8.74
CA VAL A 280 6.55 4.70 9.49
C VAL A 280 5.08 4.62 9.13
N SER A 281 4.26 4.22 10.09
CA SER A 281 2.81 4.14 9.91
C SER A 281 2.12 5.38 10.45
N LYS A 282 1.33 6.03 9.60
CA LYS A 282 0.49 7.19 9.92
C LYS A 282 -0.79 6.78 10.65
N LEU A 283 -1.22 5.53 10.43
CA LEU A 283 -2.40 4.91 11.03
C LEU A 283 -1.97 3.69 11.83
N PHE A 284 -2.52 3.54 13.01
CA PHE A 284 -2.29 2.38 13.87
C PHE A 284 -3.45 2.24 14.85
N ASN A 285 -3.66 1.04 15.40
CA ASN A 285 -4.57 0.83 16.50
C ASN A 285 -3.83 1.08 17.83
N PRO A 286 -4.20 2.11 18.61
CA PRO A 286 -3.53 2.42 19.89
C PRO A 286 -3.59 1.28 20.90
N GLU A 287 -4.62 0.43 20.84
CA GLU A 287 -4.80 -0.71 21.75
C GLU A 287 -3.76 -1.84 21.51
N PHE A 288 -3.13 -1.85 20.32
CA PHE A 288 -2.04 -2.80 20.04
C PHE A 288 -0.69 -2.33 20.60
N SER A 289 -0.58 -1.05 20.98
CA SER A 289 0.54 -0.59 21.79
C SER A 289 0.36 -1.09 23.21
N LYS A 290 1.25 -1.98 23.67
CA LYS A 290 1.19 -2.59 25.00
C LYS A 290 2.48 -2.33 25.76
N ASP A 291 2.34 -2.12 27.07
CA ASP A 291 3.49 -2.12 27.95
C ASP A 291 4.02 -3.55 28.16
N ARG A 292 5.10 -3.69 28.92
CA ARG A 292 5.71 -5.00 29.23
C ARG A 292 4.82 -5.93 30.01
N SER A 293 3.87 -5.39 30.76
CA SER A 293 2.87 -6.18 31.48
C SER A 293 1.75 -6.68 30.55
N GLY A 294 1.76 -6.23 29.28
CA GLY A 294 0.72 -6.52 28.30
C GLY A 294 -0.51 -5.64 28.41
N LYS A 295 -0.46 -4.57 29.24
CA LYS A 295 -1.54 -3.59 29.35
C LYS A 295 -1.45 -2.57 28.20
N SER A 296 -2.60 -2.06 27.76
CA SER A 296 -2.67 -1.04 26.72
C SER A 296 -1.90 0.24 27.11
N ASN A 297 -1.11 0.75 26.18
CA ASN A 297 -0.41 2.03 26.26
C ASN A 297 -1.23 3.18 25.66
N ALA A 298 -2.47 2.98 25.25
CA ALA A 298 -3.28 4.00 24.59
C ALA A 298 -3.31 5.32 25.37
N ALA A 299 -3.45 5.26 26.69
CA ALA A 299 -3.43 6.44 27.55
C ALA A 299 -2.06 7.15 27.58
N LEU A 300 -0.96 6.42 27.52
CA LEU A 300 0.39 6.97 27.41
C LEU A 300 0.56 7.67 26.06
N LEU A 301 0.14 7.03 24.98
CA LEU A 301 0.20 7.61 23.63
C LEU A 301 -0.65 8.89 23.53
N ALA A 302 -1.88 8.87 24.04
CA ALA A 302 -2.75 10.04 24.02
C ALA A 302 -2.13 11.26 24.71
N LYS A 303 -1.34 11.03 25.76
CA LYS A 303 -0.64 12.05 26.56
C LYS A 303 0.81 12.28 26.16
N LEU A 304 1.30 11.60 25.10
CA LEU A 304 2.69 11.73 24.65
C LEU A 304 3.01 13.19 24.31
N PRO A 305 4.02 13.82 24.96
CA PRO A 305 4.35 15.21 24.67
C PRO A 305 4.96 15.39 23.28
N LEU A 306 4.95 16.61 22.75
CA LEU A 306 5.57 16.94 21.47
C LEU A 306 7.05 16.56 21.48
N TYR A 307 7.52 15.89 20.42
CA TYR A 307 8.89 15.39 20.21
C TYR A 307 9.37 14.38 21.26
N HIS A 308 8.45 13.82 22.04
CA HIS A 308 8.78 12.69 22.89
C HIS A 308 8.50 11.37 22.16
N ARG A 309 9.37 10.40 22.40
CA ARG A 309 9.17 9.01 22.01
C ARG A 309 8.81 8.10 23.17
N THR A 310 8.12 7.03 22.91
CA THR A 310 7.96 5.93 23.87
C THR A 310 9.24 5.10 23.98
N PRO A 311 9.36 4.22 24.99
CA PRO A 311 10.27 3.08 24.91
C PRO A 311 9.99 2.26 23.66
N ALA A 312 11.02 1.58 23.17
CA ALA A 312 10.84 0.62 22.07
C ALA A 312 10.50 -0.76 22.62
N TYR A 313 9.53 -1.40 22.00
CA TYR A 313 9.03 -2.73 22.37
C TYR A 313 9.37 -3.74 21.29
N MET A 314 9.69 -4.97 21.70
CA MET A 314 9.98 -6.05 20.78
C MET A 314 8.71 -6.82 20.45
N PHE A 315 8.39 -6.92 19.17
CA PHE A 315 7.27 -7.72 18.66
C PHE A 315 7.78 -8.84 17.77
N GLN A 316 7.04 -9.92 17.73
CA GLN A 316 7.29 -11.07 16.87
C GLN A 316 5.96 -11.48 16.21
N HIS A 317 6.01 -11.97 14.99
CA HIS A 317 4.87 -12.56 14.34
C HIS A 317 4.33 -13.75 15.14
N GLU A 318 3.01 -13.91 15.25
CA GLU A 318 2.43 -15.13 15.84
C GLU A 318 2.79 -16.35 14.98
N ARG A 319 3.44 -17.33 15.59
CA ARG A 319 3.83 -18.54 14.90
C ARG A 319 2.60 -19.38 14.58
N GLU A 320 2.44 -19.78 13.32
CA GLU A 320 1.76 -21.03 13.06
C GLU A 320 2.55 -22.17 13.75
N LYS A 321 1.85 -23.08 14.43
CA LYS A 321 2.40 -24.12 15.32
C LYS A 321 3.54 -25.00 14.72
N TRP A 322 3.91 -24.82 13.47
CA TRP A 322 4.81 -25.67 12.69
C TRP A 322 6.01 -24.94 12.07
N SER A 323 6.22 -23.65 12.32
CA SER A 323 7.37 -22.93 11.79
C SER A 323 8.59 -23.10 12.71
N TYR A 324 9.52 -23.96 12.31
CA TYR A 324 10.85 -24.11 12.94
C TYR A 324 11.85 -23.05 12.46
N LEU A 325 11.51 -22.25 11.49
CA LEU A 325 12.37 -21.22 10.89
C LEU A 325 12.09 -19.88 11.54
N GLY A 326 13.16 -19.20 11.96
CA GLY A 326 13.08 -17.98 12.75
C GLY A 326 12.24 -16.89 12.12
N ASP A 327 11.25 -16.42 12.86
CA ASP A 327 10.39 -15.31 12.48
C ASP A 327 11.13 -13.99 12.58
N TYR A 328 10.61 -12.95 11.88
CA TYR A 328 11.11 -11.61 12.08
C TYR A 328 10.72 -11.10 13.45
N LYS A 329 11.65 -10.45 14.08
CA LYS A 329 11.40 -9.61 15.24
C LYS A 329 11.49 -8.15 14.82
N TYR A 330 10.72 -7.32 15.48
CA TYR A 330 10.62 -5.90 15.20
C TYR A 330 10.83 -5.11 16.47
N SER A 331 11.59 -4.05 16.38
CA SER A 331 11.54 -2.98 17.36
C SER A 331 10.50 -1.97 16.93
N VAL A 332 9.56 -1.65 17.82
CA VAL A 332 8.40 -0.77 17.55
C VAL A 332 8.33 0.30 18.63
N TRP A 333 8.26 1.56 18.22
CA TRP A 333 8.06 2.70 19.11
C TRP A 333 7.21 3.77 18.47
N TYR A 334 6.83 4.77 19.24
CA TYR A 334 5.95 5.85 18.81
C TYR A 334 6.59 7.19 19.12
N VAL A 335 6.33 8.19 18.28
CA VAL A 335 6.75 9.58 18.49
C VAL A 335 5.64 10.55 18.14
N ARG A 336 5.48 11.61 18.93
CA ARG A 336 4.59 12.71 18.58
C ARG A 336 5.34 13.78 17.80
N ILE A 337 4.95 13.99 16.55
CA ILE A 337 5.56 14.96 15.62
C ILE A 337 4.74 16.27 15.49
N ARG A 338 3.49 16.29 15.95
CA ARG A 338 2.61 17.48 15.98
C ARG A 338 1.98 17.64 17.37
N ASP A 339 1.82 18.89 17.79
CA ASP A 339 1.19 19.21 19.08
C ASP A 339 -0.30 18.82 19.05
N ALA A 340 -0.74 18.07 20.05
CA ALA A 340 -2.11 17.59 20.17
C ALA A 340 -3.16 18.71 20.16
N LYS A 341 -2.82 19.92 20.66
CA LYS A 341 -3.73 21.07 20.67
C LYS A 341 -4.12 21.59 19.28
N HIS A 342 -3.36 21.21 18.24
CA HIS A 342 -3.61 21.59 16.85
C HIS A 342 -4.20 20.45 16.01
N THR A 343 -4.57 19.33 16.63
CA THR A 343 -5.04 18.13 15.96
C THR A 343 -6.45 17.74 16.42
N GLU A 344 -7.17 17.00 15.58
CA GLU A 344 -8.57 16.60 15.82
C GLU A 344 -8.72 15.44 16.80
N SER A 345 -7.64 14.74 17.12
CA SER A 345 -7.63 13.52 17.94
C SER A 345 -6.40 13.48 18.83
N PRO A 346 -6.47 12.91 20.04
CA PRO A 346 -5.30 12.74 20.90
C PRO A 346 -4.21 11.85 20.26
N PHE A 347 -4.52 11.07 19.24
CA PHE A 347 -3.57 10.21 18.52
C PHE A 347 -3.07 10.84 17.21
N ALA A 348 -3.75 11.83 16.67
CA ALA A 348 -3.27 12.57 15.51
C ALA A 348 -1.94 13.30 15.84
N GLY A 349 -1.02 13.29 14.88
CA GLY A 349 0.33 13.78 15.08
C GLY A 349 1.28 12.78 15.77
N ILE A 350 0.83 11.54 16.01
CA ILE A 350 1.69 10.44 16.44
C ILE A 350 1.93 9.52 15.26
N VAL A 351 3.17 9.07 15.08
CA VAL A 351 3.53 8.05 14.10
C VAL A 351 4.13 6.84 14.81
N LYS A 352 3.79 5.66 14.32
CA LYS A 352 4.36 4.38 14.72
C LYS A 352 5.59 4.11 13.87
N ILE A 353 6.70 3.77 14.49
CA ILE A 353 7.98 3.51 13.83
C ILE A 353 8.36 2.05 14.05
N GLU A 354 8.83 1.41 13.00
CA GLU A 354 9.19 -0.01 13.00
C GLU A 354 10.54 -0.21 12.35
N LYS A 355 11.34 -1.11 12.92
CA LYS A 355 12.58 -1.61 12.34
C LYS A 355 12.67 -3.13 12.54
N ILE A 356 12.99 -3.85 11.47
CA ILE A 356 13.28 -5.27 11.53
C ILE A 356 14.63 -5.47 12.25
N LEU A 357 14.67 -6.40 13.19
CA LEU A 357 15.88 -6.80 13.91
C LEU A 357 16.63 -7.83 13.07
N ILE A 358 17.88 -7.54 12.74
CA ILE A 358 18.65 -8.28 11.74
C ILE A 358 19.67 -9.21 12.40
N THR A 359 20.49 -8.66 13.32
CA THR A 359 21.59 -9.38 13.97
C THR A 359 21.08 -10.20 15.16
N GLU A 360 21.87 -11.17 15.58
CA GLU A 360 21.57 -11.95 16.79
C GLU A 360 21.52 -11.05 18.03
N ASN A 361 22.46 -10.10 18.14
CA ASN A 361 22.47 -9.14 19.23
C ASN A 361 21.19 -8.28 19.26
N GLU A 362 20.76 -7.75 18.10
CA GLU A 362 19.49 -7.01 18.02
C GLU A 362 18.29 -7.89 18.39
N ASN A 363 18.29 -9.17 17.99
CA ASN A 363 17.22 -10.11 18.30
C ASN A 363 17.16 -10.51 19.80
N GLU A 364 18.25 -10.35 20.53
CA GLU A 364 18.33 -10.64 21.97
C GLU A 364 18.10 -9.37 22.80
N ASN A 365 18.79 -8.29 22.48
CA ASN A 365 18.91 -7.09 23.30
C ASN A 365 18.10 -5.88 22.76
N GLY A 366 17.49 -6.00 21.59
CA GLY A 366 16.87 -4.86 20.90
C GLY A 366 17.88 -4.00 20.15
N LEU A 367 17.39 -2.90 19.58
CA LEU A 367 18.22 -1.91 18.88
C LEU A 367 19.00 -1.06 19.88
N GLU A 368 20.15 -0.56 19.44
CA GLU A 368 20.86 0.49 20.16
C GLU A 368 19.95 1.69 20.41
N SER A 369 19.79 2.09 21.69
CA SER A 369 18.90 3.19 22.06
C SER A 369 19.32 4.52 21.44
N ASP A 370 20.61 4.75 21.23
CA ASP A 370 21.12 5.92 20.54
C ASP A 370 20.75 5.93 19.06
N LEU A 371 20.72 4.78 18.39
CA LEU A 371 20.26 4.64 17.02
C LEU A 371 18.76 4.96 16.92
N ILE A 372 17.94 4.47 17.86
CA ILE A 372 16.51 4.81 17.95
C ILE A 372 16.30 6.30 18.09
N ASP A 373 17.11 6.97 18.94
CA ASP A 373 17.05 8.40 19.14
C ASP A 373 17.44 9.18 17.88
N VAL A 374 18.47 8.73 17.16
CA VAL A 374 18.90 9.34 15.88
C VAL A 374 17.81 9.19 14.82
N ILE A 375 17.27 7.97 14.65
CA ILE A 375 16.17 7.71 13.71
C ILE A 375 14.98 8.60 14.03
N THR A 376 14.57 8.65 15.30
CA THR A 376 13.40 9.41 15.71
C THR A 376 13.59 10.91 15.55
N ALA A 377 14.78 11.43 15.88
CA ALA A 377 15.11 12.85 15.69
C ALA A 377 15.09 13.27 14.22
N ASN A 378 15.59 12.42 13.33
CA ASN A 378 15.47 12.63 11.88
C ASN A 378 14.01 12.60 11.41
N ILE A 379 13.18 11.67 11.89
CA ILE A 379 11.74 11.63 11.57
C ILE A 379 11.05 12.92 12.04
N ILE A 380 11.38 13.43 13.23
CA ILE A 380 10.86 14.72 13.71
C ILE A 380 11.22 15.84 12.70
N ASN A 381 12.41 15.86 12.14
CA ASN A 381 12.83 16.87 11.19
C ASN A 381 12.13 16.75 9.83
N GLU A 382 11.80 15.53 9.39
CA GLU A 382 11.06 15.27 8.15
C GLU A 382 9.58 15.71 8.17
N ARG A 383 9.05 16.15 9.32
CA ARG A 383 7.68 16.68 9.44
C ARG A 383 7.45 18.01 8.74
N ASN A 384 8.50 18.73 8.37
CA ASN A 384 8.44 20.05 7.75
C ASN A 384 8.79 20.00 6.27
N PRO A 385 8.18 20.87 5.46
CA PRO A 385 7.04 21.75 5.76
C PRO A 385 5.75 20.99 6.04
N VAL A 386 4.74 21.67 6.53
CA VAL A 386 3.45 21.05 6.90
C VAL A 386 2.65 20.73 5.64
N CYS A 387 2.14 19.51 5.54
CA CYS A 387 1.33 19.03 4.42
C CYS A 387 -0.15 19.36 4.64
N TYR A 388 -0.52 20.62 4.65
CA TYR A 388 -1.93 21.02 4.73
C TYR A 388 -2.66 20.62 3.43
N GLY A 389 -3.89 20.13 3.58
CA GLY A 389 -4.73 19.73 2.47
C GLY A 389 -6.07 19.19 2.95
N LYS A 390 -6.76 18.49 2.07
CA LYS A 390 -8.04 17.83 2.40
C LYS A 390 -7.85 16.53 3.18
N ASP A 391 -6.64 15.98 3.25
CA ASP A 391 -6.33 14.74 3.95
C ASP A 391 -6.37 14.99 5.47
N SER A 392 -7.27 14.31 6.18
CA SER A 392 -7.38 14.39 7.65
C SER A 392 -6.12 13.93 8.38
N ARG A 393 -5.26 13.15 7.72
CA ARG A 393 -4.00 12.64 8.26
C ARG A 393 -2.84 13.63 8.14
N TRP A 394 -3.07 14.88 7.73
CA TRP A 394 -2.01 15.88 7.53
C TRP A 394 -1.03 15.99 8.70
N ALA A 395 -1.54 15.81 9.94
CA ALA A 395 -0.73 15.88 11.15
C ALA A 395 0.32 14.75 11.26
N ASN A 396 0.09 13.63 10.61
CA ASN A 396 0.95 12.44 10.62
C ASN A 396 1.86 12.36 9.39
N HIS A 397 1.73 13.30 8.43
CA HIS A 397 2.56 13.29 7.24
C HIS A 397 4.00 13.74 7.52
N LEU A 398 4.93 13.01 6.90
CA LEU A 398 6.31 13.41 6.69
C LEU A 398 6.43 13.97 5.28
N TYR A 399 7.01 15.16 5.14
CA TYR A 399 6.96 15.89 3.87
C TYR A 399 7.54 15.14 2.66
N PRO A 400 8.72 14.49 2.74
CA PRO A 400 9.25 13.75 1.60
C PRO A 400 8.40 12.54 1.21
N VAL A 401 7.78 11.86 2.18
CA VAL A 401 6.83 10.75 1.94
C VAL A 401 5.58 11.28 1.23
N TYR A 402 5.04 12.40 1.70
CA TYR A 402 3.90 13.07 1.07
C TYR A 402 4.20 13.47 -0.39
N LEU A 403 5.40 13.99 -0.69
CA LEU A 403 5.82 14.29 -2.05
C LEU A 403 5.91 13.02 -2.93
N THR A 404 6.40 11.92 -2.36
CA THR A 404 6.46 10.63 -3.06
C THR A 404 5.06 10.13 -3.39
N GLU A 405 4.12 10.20 -2.44
CA GLU A 405 2.71 9.85 -2.61
C GLU A 405 2.04 10.69 -3.71
N LEU A 406 2.23 12.03 -3.69
CA LEU A 406 1.68 12.93 -4.72
C LEU A 406 2.25 12.61 -6.11
N PHE A 407 3.57 12.40 -6.20
CA PHE A 407 4.21 12.01 -7.46
C PHE A 407 3.60 10.72 -7.98
N LEU A 408 3.46 9.71 -7.13
CA LEU A 408 2.93 8.42 -7.50
C LEU A 408 1.48 8.51 -7.99
N LYS A 409 0.62 9.18 -7.24
CA LYS A 409 -0.80 9.39 -7.61
C LYS A 409 -0.97 10.16 -8.93
N SER A 410 0.01 11.02 -9.29
CA SER A 410 0.01 11.72 -10.57
C SER A 410 0.21 10.82 -11.79
N LYS A 411 0.63 9.56 -11.59
CA LYS A 411 0.89 8.59 -12.67
C LYS A 411 -0.32 7.71 -12.98
N TYR A 412 -1.35 7.76 -12.16
CA TYR A 412 -2.56 6.97 -12.39
C TYR A 412 -3.39 7.50 -13.56
N LEU A 413 -3.99 6.58 -14.29
CA LEU A 413 -5.12 6.91 -15.14
C LEU A 413 -6.27 7.46 -14.30
N SER A 414 -7.03 8.39 -14.84
CA SER A 414 -8.31 8.77 -14.20
C SER A 414 -9.25 7.55 -14.17
N ASP A 415 -10.17 7.54 -13.20
CA ASP A 415 -11.12 6.44 -13.02
C ASP A 415 -11.93 6.18 -14.30
N ILE A 416 -12.35 7.25 -14.97
CA ILE A 416 -13.10 7.17 -16.23
C ILE A 416 -12.26 6.46 -17.31
N HIS A 417 -10.98 6.86 -17.48
CA HIS A 417 -10.12 6.23 -18.49
C HIS A 417 -9.82 4.77 -18.17
N PHE A 418 -9.63 4.45 -16.88
CA PHE A 418 -9.38 3.08 -16.46
C PHE A 418 -10.61 2.18 -16.67
N LEU A 419 -11.78 2.63 -16.20
CA LEU A 419 -13.02 1.85 -16.32
C LEU A 419 -13.46 1.67 -17.80
N ASN A 420 -13.09 2.59 -18.68
CA ASN A 420 -13.35 2.46 -20.11
C ASN A 420 -12.47 1.41 -20.83
N LEU A 421 -11.53 0.77 -20.16
CA LEU A 421 -10.78 -0.37 -20.72
C LEU A 421 -11.66 -1.62 -20.83
N PHE A 422 -12.67 -1.71 -19.98
CA PHE A 422 -13.60 -2.82 -19.87
C PHE A 422 -14.93 -2.49 -20.57
#